data_081f22ecb9decbbde270e3eacd588e42
#
_entry.id   081f22ecb9decbbde270e3eacd588e42
#
_cell.length_a   1.000
_cell.length_b   1.000
_cell.length_c   1.000
_cell.angle_alpha   90.00
_cell.angle_beta   90.00
_cell.angle_gamma   90.00
#
_symmetry.space_group_name_H-M   'P 1'
#
loop_
_entity.id
_entity.type
_entity.pdbx_description
1 polymer ?
#
loop_
_entity_poly.entity_id
_entity_poly.type
_entity_poly.pdbx_seq_one_letter_code
_entity_poly.pdbx_strand_id
1 'polypeptide(L)'
;LVNGKVVEWSGRHRLPYDCVVNATPIGMHPKVNETPFEAKHLRPYMVVFDTVYNPENTMLVKEAQDVGCKVVTGVEMFVRQAAEQFKIWHGQEPPEGVMRMALKQASSSVRIIE
;
A
#
# COMPACT_ATOMS: atom_id res chain seq x y z
N LEU A 1 17.14 -16.29 -3.76
CA LEU A 1 16.01 -15.83 -4.55
C LEU A 1 14.85 -16.78 -4.39
N VAL A 2 13.66 -16.39 -4.82
CA VAL A 2 12.45 -17.16 -4.59
C VAL A 2 12.03 -17.93 -5.85
N ASN A 3 11.34 -19.05 -5.65
CA ASN A 3 10.74 -19.83 -6.74
C ASN A 3 9.38 -19.23 -7.12
N GLY A 4 9.43 -18.05 -7.71
CA GLY A 4 8.23 -17.36 -8.17
C GLY A 4 7.83 -17.77 -9.58
N LYS A 5 6.57 -17.56 -9.90
CA LYS A 5 6.06 -17.71 -11.26
C LYS A 5 5.77 -16.33 -11.84
N VAL A 6 6.16 -16.14 -13.09
CA VAL A 6 5.82 -14.93 -13.84
C VAL A 6 4.58 -15.24 -14.67
N VAL A 7 3.59 -14.36 -14.57
CA VAL A 7 2.38 -14.45 -15.39
C VAL A 7 2.18 -13.16 -16.17
N GLU A 8 1.53 -13.26 -17.32
CA GLU A 8 1.15 -12.08 -18.07
C GLU A 8 0.20 -11.21 -17.26
N TRP A 9 0.32 -9.89 -17.42
CA TRP A 9 -0.52 -8.94 -16.70
C TRP A 9 -2.01 -9.24 -16.85
N SER A 10 -2.44 -9.59 -18.05
CA SER A 10 -3.84 -9.94 -18.35
C SER A 10 -4.32 -11.18 -17.60
N GLY A 11 -3.42 -12.05 -17.17
CA GLY A 11 -3.72 -13.28 -16.45
C GLY A 11 -3.64 -13.18 -14.93
N ARG A 12 -3.40 -11.98 -14.39
CA ARG A 12 -3.15 -11.81 -12.95
C ARG A 12 -4.31 -12.21 -12.04
N HIS A 13 -5.54 -12.23 -12.56
CA HIS A 13 -6.72 -12.61 -11.78
C HIS A 13 -7.09 -14.09 -11.86
N ARG A 14 -6.36 -14.88 -12.63
CA ARG A 14 -6.75 -16.27 -12.94
C ARG A 14 -6.45 -17.26 -11.83
N LEU A 15 -5.54 -16.96 -10.95
CA LEU A 15 -5.13 -17.86 -9.88
C LEU A 15 -5.81 -17.50 -8.57
N PRO A 16 -6.05 -18.48 -7.68
CA PRO A 16 -6.49 -18.19 -6.33
C PRO A 16 -5.32 -17.63 -5.52
N TYR A 17 -5.53 -16.50 -4.87
CA TYR A 17 -4.51 -15.85 -4.05
C TYR A 17 -5.00 -15.70 -2.61
N ASP A 18 -4.08 -15.87 -1.67
CA ASP A 18 -4.31 -15.55 -0.26
C ASP A 18 -3.89 -14.13 0.06
N CYS A 19 -2.92 -13.61 -0.68
CA CYS A 19 -2.37 -12.28 -0.48
C CYS A 19 -2.13 -11.61 -1.83
N VAL A 20 -2.50 -10.34 -1.92
CA VAL A 20 -2.25 -9.49 -3.09
C VAL A 20 -1.38 -8.33 -2.64
N VAL A 21 -0.24 -8.13 -3.30
CA VAL A 21 0.67 -7.02 -3.04
C VAL A 21 0.79 -6.17 -4.30
N ASN A 22 0.43 -4.89 -4.18
CA ASN A 22 0.66 -3.93 -5.26
C ASN A 22 2.03 -3.30 -5.09
N ALA A 23 2.96 -3.69 -5.95
CA ALA A 23 4.29 -3.10 -6.02
C ALA A 23 4.46 -2.25 -7.30
N THR A 24 3.35 -1.83 -7.90
CA THR A 24 3.31 -0.95 -9.08
C THR A 24 2.90 0.46 -8.67
N PRO A 25 3.08 1.47 -9.53
CA PRO A 25 2.56 2.81 -9.26
C PRO A 25 1.05 2.96 -9.56
N ILE A 26 0.37 1.90 -9.94
CA ILE A 26 -1.07 1.97 -10.28
C ILE A 26 -1.88 2.36 -9.04
N GLY A 27 -2.66 3.41 -9.16
CA GLY A 27 -3.45 3.96 -8.05
C GLY A 27 -2.80 5.14 -7.34
N MET A 28 -1.53 5.43 -7.67
CA MET A 28 -0.79 6.57 -7.10
C MET A 28 -1.27 7.89 -7.72
N HIS A 29 -1.31 8.94 -6.90
CA HIS A 29 -1.61 10.29 -7.37
C HIS A 29 -0.74 10.65 -8.58
N PRO A 30 -1.29 11.27 -9.64
CA PRO A 30 -2.66 11.79 -9.76
C PRO A 30 -3.71 10.78 -10.24
N LYS A 31 -3.31 9.59 -10.68
CA LYS A 31 -4.22 8.60 -11.26
C LYS A 31 -4.89 7.74 -10.19
N VAL A 32 -5.62 8.39 -9.28
CA VAL A 32 -6.20 7.77 -8.09
C VAL A 32 -7.40 6.85 -8.40
N ASN A 33 -7.95 6.91 -9.60
CA ASN A 33 -9.10 6.10 -10.01
C ASN A 33 -8.70 4.79 -10.69
N GLU A 34 -7.44 4.40 -10.57
CA GLU A 34 -6.94 3.15 -11.13
C GLU A 34 -6.67 2.14 -10.02
N THR A 35 -6.86 0.86 -10.33
CA THR A 35 -6.52 -0.23 -9.42
C THR A 35 -5.80 -1.34 -10.18
N PRO A 36 -4.75 -1.96 -9.57
CA PRO A 36 -4.03 -3.04 -10.23
C PRO A 36 -4.75 -4.39 -10.15
N PHE A 37 -5.78 -4.50 -9.30
CA PHE A 37 -6.49 -5.76 -9.07
C PHE A 37 -7.97 -5.47 -8.89
N GLU A 38 -8.80 -6.01 -9.78
CA GLU A 38 -10.22 -5.69 -9.82
C GLU A 38 -10.97 -6.22 -8.59
N ALA A 39 -11.89 -5.41 -8.09
CA ALA A 39 -12.67 -5.72 -6.87
C ALA A 39 -13.43 -7.04 -6.96
N LYS A 40 -13.93 -7.40 -8.15
CA LYS A 40 -14.69 -8.64 -8.35
C LYS A 40 -13.87 -9.90 -8.07
N HIS A 41 -12.55 -9.80 -8.07
CA HIS A 41 -11.63 -10.91 -7.78
C HIS A 41 -11.15 -10.93 -6.33
N LEU A 42 -11.46 -9.89 -5.54
CA LEU A 42 -11.14 -9.85 -4.12
C LEU A 42 -12.08 -10.75 -3.32
N ARG A 43 -11.55 -11.38 -2.28
CA ARG A 43 -12.32 -12.26 -1.38
C ARG A 43 -12.02 -11.89 0.07
N PRO A 44 -12.97 -12.02 0.99
CA PRO A 44 -12.79 -11.58 2.38
C PRO A 44 -11.62 -12.24 3.13
N TYR A 45 -11.21 -13.44 2.71
CA TYR A 45 -10.08 -14.13 3.35
C TYR A 45 -8.72 -13.59 2.91
N MET A 46 -8.68 -12.76 1.88
CA MET A 46 -7.42 -12.25 1.35
C MET A 46 -6.83 -11.16 2.22
N VAL A 47 -5.50 -11.07 2.19
CA VAL A 47 -4.76 -9.93 2.69
C VAL A 47 -4.34 -9.08 1.50
N VAL A 48 -4.60 -7.79 1.54
CA VAL A 48 -4.24 -6.86 0.48
C VAL A 48 -3.23 -5.86 1.01
N PHE A 49 -2.08 -5.80 0.39
CA PHE A 49 -0.99 -4.88 0.73
C PHE A 49 -0.73 -3.96 -0.45
N ASP A 50 -0.94 -2.67 -0.25
CA ASP A 50 -0.62 -1.65 -1.26
C ASP A 50 0.60 -0.86 -0.83
N THR A 51 1.65 -0.85 -1.66
CA THR A 51 2.86 -0.08 -1.35
C THR A 51 2.71 1.40 -1.69
N VAL A 52 1.66 1.78 -2.41
CA VAL A 52 1.35 3.19 -2.68
C VAL A 52 0.90 3.85 -1.38
N TYR A 53 1.53 4.97 -1.02
CA TYR A 53 1.20 5.72 0.19
C TYR A 53 0.61 7.11 -0.09
N ASN A 54 0.56 7.52 -1.32
CA ASN A 54 -0.10 8.77 -1.74
C ASN A 54 -1.01 8.49 -2.95
N PRO A 55 -2.31 8.38 -2.74
CA PRO A 55 -3.05 8.55 -1.49
C PRO A 55 -2.88 7.37 -0.53
N GLU A 56 -3.16 7.56 0.76
CA GLU A 56 -3.15 6.47 1.74
C GLU A 56 -4.25 5.45 1.43
N ASN A 57 -5.45 5.94 1.13
CA ASN A 57 -6.59 5.12 0.75
C ASN A 57 -6.71 5.07 -0.77
N THR A 58 -5.92 4.20 -1.38
CA THR A 58 -6.01 3.94 -2.83
C THR A 58 -7.33 3.27 -3.17
N MET A 59 -7.67 3.24 -4.45
CA MET A 59 -8.85 2.52 -4.92
C MET A 59 -8.79 1.04 -4.52
N LEU A 60 -7.62 0.42 -4.65
CA LEU A 60 -7.41 -0.97 -4.22
C LEU A 60 -7.71 -1.15 -2.72
N VAL A 61 -7.19 -0.26 -1.87
CA VAL A 61 -7.40 -0.31 -0.43
C VAL A 61 -8.88 -0.15 -0.09
N LYS A 62 -9.56 0.83 -0.69
CA LYS A 62 -10.98 1.07 -0.45
C LYS A 62 -11.83 -0.13 -0.83
N GLU A 63 -11.61 -0.68 -2.00
CA GLU A 63 -12.37 -1.82 -2.49
C GLU A 63 -12.09 -3.08 -1.66
N ALA A 64 -10.84 -3.28 -1.25
CA ALA A 64 -10.48 -4.39 -0.38
C ALA A 64 -11.17 -4.29 0.99
N GLN A 65 -11.25 -3.09 1.57
CA GLN A 65 -11.97 -2.87 2.82
C GLN A 65 -13.47 -3.14 2.67
N ASP A 66 -14.07 -2.71 1.57
CA ASP A 66 -15.49 -2.95 1.29
C ASP A 66 -15.82 -4.44 1.16
N VAL A 67 -14.90 -5.23 0.61
CA VAL A 67 -15.06 -6.69 0.51
C VAL A 67 -14.86 -7.37 1.85
N GLY A 68 -14.12 -6.75 2.77
CA GLY A 68 -13.80 -7.33 4.08
C GLY A 68 -12.41 -7.94 4.16
N CYS A 69 -11.52 -7.62 3.22
CA CYS A 69 -10.14 -8.07 3.26
C CYS A 69 -9.38 -7.42 4.43
N LYS A 70 -8.36 -8.12 4.92
CA LYS A 70 -7.36 -7.50 5.77
C LYS A 70 -6.44 -6.64 4.91
N VAL A 71 -6.23 -5.38 5.29
CA VAL A 71 -5.49 -4.42 4.47
C VAL A 71 -4.26 -3.93 5.22
N VAL A 72 -3.13 -3.87 4.50
CA VAL A 72 -1.91 -3.19 4.93
C VAL A 72 -1.68 -2.04 3.97
N THR A 73 -1.60 -0.81 4.49
CA THR A 73 -1.43 0.39 3.66
C THR A 73 0.03 0.72 3.41
N GLY A 74 0.28 1.48 2.34
CA GLY A 74 1.62 1.98 2.03
C GLY A 74 2.15 2.95 3.09
N VAL A 75 1.26 3.71 3.74
CA VAL A 75 1.65 4.57 4.87
C VAL A 75 2.24 3.73 6.00
N GLU A 76 1.62 2.62 6.34
CA GLU A 76 2.10 1.73 7.38
C GLU A 76 3.48 1.16 7.04
N MET A 77 3.67 0.72 5.82
CA MET A 77 4.97 0.26 5.32
C MET A 77 6.02 1.36 5.42
N PHE A 78 5.70 2.55 4.93
CA PHE A 78 6.62 3.69 4.89
C PHE A 78 7.09 4.07 6.29
N VAL A 79 6.16 4.20 7.23
CA VAL A 79 6.48 4.56 8.62
C VAL A 79 7.33 3.48 9.29
N ARG A 80 6.99 2.21 9.10
CA ARG A 80 7.73 1.11 9.72
C ARG A 80 9.16 1.00 9.19
N GLN A 81 9.36 1.16 7.90
CA GLN A 81 10.73 1.13 7.36
C GLN A 81 11.56 2.33 7.84
N ALA A 82 10.95 3.51 7.96
CA ALA A 82 11.62 4.68 8.50
C ALA A 82 12.00 4.48 9.97
N ALA A 83 11.12 3.85 10.74
CA ALA A 83 11.37 3.52 12.14
C ALA A 83 12.56 2.57 12.29
N GLU A 84 12.63 1.55 11.47
CA GLU A 84 13.76 0.62 11.50
C GLU A 84 15.08 1.28 11.11
N GLN A 85 15.08 2.15 10.11
CA GLN A 85 16.27 2.95 9.76
C GLN A 85 16.73 3.83 10.92
N PHE A 86 15.78 4.49 11.59
CA PHE A 86 16.08 5.33 12.74
C PHE A 86 16.77 4.54 13.85
N LYS A 87 16.24 3.34 14.17
CA LYS A 87 16.87 2.46 15.17
C LYS A 87 18.29 2.08 14.80
N ILE A 88 18.52 1.72 13.54
CA ILE A 88 19.84 1.32 13.07
C ILE A 88 20.83 2.47 13.17
N TRP A 89 20.42 3.69 12.82
CA TRP A 89 21.31 4.84 12.78
C TRP A 89 21.54 5.48 14.14
N HIS A 90 20.54 5.46 15.02
CA HIS A 90 20.57 6.20 16.29
C HIS A 90 20.58 5.30 17.53
N GLY A 91 20.32 4.02 17.41
CA GLY A 91 20.26 3.09 18.54
C GLY A 91 19.15 3.38 19.53
N GLN A 92 18.13 4.14 19.13
CA GLN A 92 17.03 4.56 20.01
C GLN A 92 15.69 4.20 19.37
N GLU A 93 14.64 4.11 20.19
CA GLU A 93 13.29 3.90 19.70
C GLU A 93 12.83 5.13 18.91
N PRO A 94 12.20 4.90 17.73
CA PRO A 94 11.75 5.99 16.88
C PRO A 94 10.46 6.62 17.40
N PRO A 95 10.25 7.93 17.12
CA PRO A 95 8.97 8.57 17.41
C PRO A 95 7.96 8.29 16.28
N GLU A 96 7.40 7.09 16.23
CA GLU A 96 6.52 6.66 15.15
C GLU A 96 5.32 7.57 14.93
N GLY A 97 4.73 8.09 16.02
CA GLY A 97 3.59 9.01 15.90
C GLY A 97 3.96 10.30 15.18
N VAL A 98 5.16 10.83 15.44
CA VAL A 98 5.67 12.02 14.76
C VAL A 98 5.95 11.73 13.30
N MET A 99 6.54 10.57 13.00
CA MET A 99 6.84 10.15 11.63
C MET A 99 5.56 10.02 10.80
N ARG A 100 4.53 9.40 11.36
CA ARG A 100 3.24 9.21 10.72
C ARG A 100 2.56 10.54 10.43
N MET A 101 2.57 11.43 11.41
CA MET A 101 1.99 12.78 11.27
C MET A 101 2.71 13.60 10.22
N ALA A 102 4.04 13.55 10.21
CA ALA A 102 4.86 14.26 9.22
C ALA A 102 4.55 13.80 7.79
N LEU A 103 4.40 12.50 7.59
CA LEU A 103 4.03 11.95 6.29
C LEU A 103 2.65 12.43 5.84
N LYS A 104 1.68 12.41 6.74
CA LYS A 104 0.32 12.88 6.44
C LYS A 104 0.30 14.37 6.10
N GLN A 105 1.04 15.20 6.84
CA GLN A 105 1.14 16.63 6.57
C GLN A 105 1.81 16.90 5.22
N ALA A 106 2.87 16.20 4.89
CA ALA A 106 3.56 16.34 3.61
C ALA A 106 2.63 16.03 2.44
N SER A 107 1.84 14.97 2.56
CA SER A 107 0.87 14.58 1.53
C SER A 107 -0.26 15.61 1.39
N SER A 108 -0.68 16.23 2.49
CA SER A 108 -1.71 17.26 2.49
C SER A 108 -1.19 18.59 1.93
N SER A 109 0.07 18.94 2.23
CA SER A 109 0.70 20.19 1.79
C SER A 109 0.75 20.31 0.27
N VAL A 110 0.94 19.20 -0.43
CA VAL A 110 0.94 19.19 -1.89
C VAL A 110 -0.40 19.67 -2.46
N ARG A 111 -1.48 19.43 -1.75
CA ARG A 111 -2.82 19.87 -2.18
C ARG A 111 -3.07 21.35 -1.96
N ILE A 112 -2.45 21.93 -0.95
CA ILE A 112 -2.64 23.32 -0.58
C ILE A 112 -1.92 24.26 -1.55
N ILE A 113 -0.81 23.82 -2.09
CA ILE A 113 0.00 24.59 -3.02
C ILE A 113 -0.65 24.69 -4.41
N GLU A 114 -1.48 23.75 -4.76
CA GLU A 114 -2.24 23.73 -6.01
C GLU A 114 -3.39 24.73 -5.98
#